data_6413944aee9cc39843f47b796b933f8c
#
_entry.id   6413944aee9cc39843f47b796b933f8c
#
_cell.length_a   1.000
_cell.length_b   1.000
_cell.length_c   1.000
_cell.angle_alpha   90.00
_cell.angle_beta   90.00
_cell.angle_gamma   90.00
#
_symmetry.space_group_name_H-M   'P 1'
#
loop_
_entity.id
_entity.type
_entity.pdbx_description
1 polymer ?
#
loop_
_entity_poly.entity_id
_entity_poly.type
_entity_poly.pdbx_seq_one_letter_code
_entity_poly.pdbx_strand_id
1 'polypeptide(L)'
;MQYRMQTTTIWESNNLPNVTSTSNIELAMISEHLFNKSSHELLNYVQINYQGQTSFNNFTDNALERLLNTSSNAFLTLTTKSLIKLFDNYELNTSQPEIVTKQKDTEENEFIDNLMETDVMLHVMHFLSLKGFVKNDIQAYKNILKEIWFHLYSRTKGINGTSGFEHVFIGERKPRKGIIGLHNWISFFFGELSNKINYYGFSRNKEFVNKAVILDTYFTYFGKRKRSTMFIGTSPELEIAIYTLCFFTRPNKRCKMSFTGFKFDIQTYVSQNNGKKFIGSAFPILGKI
;
A
#
# COMPACT_ATOMS: atom_id res chain seq x y z
N MET A 1 -21.64 30.54 10.57
CA MET A 1 -22.22 29.25 10.96
C MET A 1 -21.16 28.18 10.75
N GLN A 2 -20.49 27.76 11.82
CA GLN A 2 -19.45 26.73 11.78
C GLN A 2 -20.17 25.37 11.77
N TYR A 3 -20.06 24.63 10.65
CA TYR A 3 -20.42 23.23 10.64
C TYR A 3 -19.30 22.44 11.34
N ARG A 4 -19.52 22.09 12.61
CA ARG A 4 -18.77 21.03 13.29
C ARG A 4 -19.20 19.69 12.67
N MET A 5 -18.37 19.12 11.78
CA MET A 5 -18.48 17.72 11.43
C MET A 5 -18.25 16.89 12.71
N GLN A 6 -19.29 16.24 13.18
CA GLN A 6 -19.16 15.20 14.19
C GLN A 6 -18.50 13.98 13.52
N THR A 7 -17.19 13.86 13.68
CA THR A 7 -16.46 12.65 13.33
C THR A 7 -16.79 11.58 14.35
N THR A 8 -17.76 10.72 14.07
CA THR A 8 -18.00 9.49 14.81
C THR A 8 -16.79 8.57 14.61
N THR A 9 -15.97 8.44 15.62
CA THR A 9 -14.76 7.65 15.62
C THR A 9 -15.10 6.16 15.71
N ILE A 10 -14.62 5.38 14.76
CA ILE A 10 -14.82 3.91 14.63
C ILE A 10 -14.26 3.12 15.82
N TRP A 11 -13.51 3.77 16.69
CA TRP A 11 -12.94 3.18 17.90
C TRP A 11 -13.68 3.59 19.19
N GLU A 12 -14.73 4.38 19.10
CA GLU A 12 -15.63 4.61 20.24
C GLU A 12 -16.54 3.39 20.41
N SER A 13 -16.36 2.73 21.54
CA SER A 13 -16.83 1.38 21.91
C SER A 13 -18.36 1.15 21.94
N ASN A 14 -19.18 2.05 21.47
CA ASN A 14 -20.58 2.02 21.87
C ASN A 14 -21.61 1.58 20.81
N ASN A 15 -21.23 1.27 19.54
CA ASN A 15 -22.22 0.83 18.54
C ASN A 15 -21.68 -0.06 17.39
N LEU A 16 -20.48 -0.65 17.51
CA LEU A 16 -20.05 -1.67 16.56
C LEU A 16 -20.48 -3.05 17.05
N PRO A 17 -20.93 -3.95 16.15
CA PRO A 17 -21.14 -5.36 16.52
C PRO A 17 -19.81 -5.92 17.09
N ASN A 18 -19.92 -6.89 18.01
CA ASN A 18 -18.75 -7.52 18.60
C ASN A 18 -17.78 -7.98 17.52
N VAL A 19 -16.55 -7.44 17.53
CA VAL A 19 -15.51 -7.82 16.57
C VAL A 19 -15.22 -9.31 16.71
N THR A 20 -15.49 -10.07 15.64
CA THR A 20 -15.24 -11.51 15.62
C THR A 20 -13.82 -11.79 15.12
N SER A 21 -13.16 -12.78 15.71
CA SER A 21 -11.84 -13.20 15.28
C SER A 21 -11.86 -13.71 13.83
N THR A 22 -10.79 -13.44 13.10
CA THR A 22 -10.60 -13.95 11.73
C THR A 22 -9.55 -15.05 11.74
N SER A 23 -9.90 -16.25 11.28
CA SER A 23 -8.97 -17.38 11.18
C SER A 23 -7.99 -17.21 10.00
N ASN A 24 -6.88 -17.99 9.99
CA ASN A 24 -5.98 -18.01 8.84
C ASN A 24 -6.62 -18.67 7.61
N ILE A 25 -7.60 -19.55 7.80
CA ILE A 25 -8.35 -20.17 6.69
C ILE A 25 -9.20 -19.11 6.01
N GLU A 26 -9.93 -18.30 6.76
CA GLU A 26 -10.72 -17.18 6.22
C GLU A 26 -9.82 -16.16 5.49
N LEU A 27 -8.63 -15.86 6.04
CA LEU A 27 -7.68 -14.96 5.37
C LEU A 27 -7.18 -15.55 4.05
N ALA A 28 -6.90 -16.84 3.99
CA ALA A 28 -6.52 -17.50 2.75
C ALA A 28 -7.65 -17.45 1.73
N MET A 29 -8.89 -17.77 2.14
CA MET A 29 -10.07 -17.75 1.27
C MET A 29 -10.36 -16.35 0.72
N ILE A 30 -10.36 -15.32 1.57
CA ILE A 30 -10.60 -13.95 1.12
C ILE A 30 -9.48 -13.48 0.20
N SER A 31 -8.22 -13.85 0.46
CA SER A 31 -7.09 -13.57 -0.41
C SER A 31 -7.29 -14.13 -1.82
N GLU A 32 -7.64 -15.42 -1.94
CA GLU A 32 -7.96 -16.05 -3.23
C GLU A 32 -9.08 -15.30 -3.97
N HIS A 33 -10.13 -14.91 -3.26
CA HIS A 33 -11.24 -14.15 -3.84
C HIS A 33 -10.81 -12.77 -4.34
N LEU A 34 -10.00 -12.04 -3.58
CA LEU A 34 -9.52 -10.70 -3.98
C LEU A 34 -8.65 -10.76 -5.23
N PHE A 35 -7.71 -11.71 -5.30
CA PHE A 35 -6.88 -11.90 -6.49
C PHE A 35 -7.71 -12.32 -7.72
N ASN A 36 -8.71 -13.17 -7.55
CA ASN A 36 -9.59 -13.61 -8.64
C ASN A 36 -10.52 -12.49 -9.13
N LYS A 37 -10.99 -11.62 -8.22
CA LYS A 37 -11.82 -10.45 -8.57
C LYS A 37 -11.03 -9.30 -9.18
N SER A 38 -9.73 -9.26 -8.97
CA SER A 38 -8.84 -8.31 -9.65
C SER A 38 -8.81 -8.63 -11.14
N SER A 39 -9.71 -7.95 -11.89
CA SER A 39 -9.97 -8.21 -13.30
C SER A 39 -8.85 -7.73 -14.23
N HIS A 40 -7.99 -6.84 -13.72
CA HIS A 40 -6.91 -6.26 -14.51
C HIS A 40 -5.64 -7.07 -14.31
N GLU A 41 -5.28 -7.84 -15.34
CA GLU A 41 -4.01 -8.57 -15.39
C GLU A 41 -2.89 -7.59 -15.81
N LEU A 42 -2.59 -6.63 -14.91
CA LEU A 42 -1.60 -5.58 -15.20
C LEU A 42 -0.21 -6.17 -15.47
N LEU A 43 0.09 -7.35 -14.92
CA LEU A 43 1.35 -8.04 -15.19
C LEU A 43 1.57 -8.32 -16.68
N ASN A 44 0.52 -8.51 -17.47
CA ASN A 44 0.64 -8.71 -18.93
C ASN A 44 1.20 -7.48 -19.68
N TYR A 45 1.17 -6.31 -19.04
CA TYR A 45 1.70 -5.06 -19.59
C TYR A 45 3.06 -4.68 -19.02
N VAL A 46 3.64 -5.53 -18.16
CA VAL A 46 4.89 -5.27 -17.43
C VAL A 46 5.93 -6.33 -17.79
N GLN A 47 7.02 -5.90 -18.38
CA GLN A 47 8.22 -6.72 -18.53
C GLN A 47 9.14 -6.45 -17.34
N ILE A 48 9.53 -7.51 -16.61
CA ILE A 48 10.42 -7.42 -15.46
C ILE A 48 11.82 -7.82 -15.91
N ASN A 49 12.77 -6.91 -15.83
CA ASN A 49 14.18 -7.16 -16.10
C ASN A 49 14.93 -7.34 -14.76
N TYR A 50 14.96 -8.57 -14.28
CA TYR A 50 15.54 -8.89 -12.96
C TYR A 50 17.03 -8.59 -12.85
N GLN A 51 17.81 -8.81 -13.92
CA GLN A 51 19.26 -8.64 -13.98
C GLN A 51 20.00 -9.39 -12.86
N GLY A 52 20.97 -8.75 -12.18
CA GLY A 52 21.80 -9.44 -11.20
C GLY A 52 21.20 -9.47 -9.79
N GLN A 53 21.58 -10.48 -9.02
CA GLN A 53 21.26 -10.53 -7.58
C GLN A 53 22.22 -9.67 -6.78
N THR A 54 21.69 -9.07 -5.71
CA THR A 54 22.45 -8.30 -4.73
C THR A 54 21.94 -8.57 -3.32
N SER A 55 22.66 -8.11 -2.30
CA SER A 55 22.31 -8.35 -0.91
C SER A 55 22.54 -7.12 -0.05
N PHE A 56 22.02 -7.14 1.16
CA PHE A 56 22.20 -6.04 2.12
C PHE A 56 23.68 -5.80 2.45
N ASN A 57 24.47 -6.87 2.58
CA ASN A 57 25.89 -6.77 2.93
C ASN A 57 26.78 -6.39 1.74
N ASN A 58 26.35 -6.76 0.53
CA ASN A 58 27.03 -6.40 -0.71
C ASN A 58 26.05 -5.62 -1.59
N PHE A 59 25.92 -4.33 -1.30
CA PHE A 59 25.03 -3.43 -2.03
C PHE A 59 25.69 -2.96 -3.34
N THR A 60 26.08 -3.95 -4.16
CA THR A 60 26.68 -3.71 -5.48
C THR A 60 25.56 -3.45 -6.48
N ASP A 61 25.79 -2.51 -7.38
CA ASP A 61 24.92 -2.29 -8.53
C ASP A 61 25.19 -3.37 -9.56
N ASN A 62 24.28 -4.34 -9.62
CA ASN A 62 24.30 -5.46 -10.55
C ASN A 62 23.19 -5.33 -11.61
N ALA A 63 22.67 -4.12 -11.82
CA ALA A 63 21.61 -3.83 -12.76
C ALA A 63 21.95 -2.58 -13.58
N LEU A 64 22.33 -2.76 -14.82
CA LEU A 64 22.70 -1.66 -15.73
C LEU A 64 21.49 -0.97 -16.36
N GLU A 65 20.32 -1.62 -16.28
CA GLU A 65 19.08 -1.16 -16.89
C GLU A 65 17.97 -1.04 -15.85
N ARG A 66 16.86 -0.43 -16.22
CA ARG A 66 15.67 -0.34 -15.38
C ARG A 66 15.10 -1.73 -15.09
N LEU A 67 14.54 -1.89 -13.90
CA LEU A 67 13.81 -3.11 -13.51
C LEU A 67 12.56 -3.32 -14.36
N LEU A 68 11.80 -2.24 -14.62
CA LEU A 68 10.49 -2.33 -15.24
C LEU A 68 10.46 -1.64 -16.61
N ASN A 69 9.96 -2.39 -17.60
CA ASN A 69 9.51 -1.85 -18.87
C ASN A 69 8.00 -2.09 -18.98
N THR A 70 7.22 -1.02 -19.05
CA THR A 70 5.77 -1.08 -18.87
C THR A 70 5.04 -0.38 -20.02
N SER A 71 4.09 -1.07 -20.62
CA SER A 71 3.18 -0.47 -21.60
C SER A 71 2.25 0.54 -20.92
N SER A 72 1.91 1.63 -21.63
CA SER A 72 0.92 2.61 -21.17
C SER A 72 -0.45 2.00 -20.84
N ASN A 73 -0.77 0.85 -21.40
CA ASN A 73 -2.02 0.13 -21.10
C ASN A 73 -2.15 -0.30 -19.64
N ALA A 74 -1.05 -0.46 -18.92
CA ALA A 74 -1.05 -0.73 -17.48
C ALA A 74 -1.66 0.42 -16.65
N PHE A 75 -1.76 1.62 -17.23
CA PHE A 75 -2.16 2.84 -16.50
C PHE A 75 -3.53 3.39 -16.93
N LEU A 76 -4.35 2.59 -17.61
CA LEU A 76 -5.62 3.06 -18.16
C LEU A 76 -6.80 2.98 -17.21
N THR A 77 -6.72 2.17 -16.12
CA THR A 77 -7.81 2.05 -15.16
C THR A 77 -8.01 3.34 -14.37
N LEU A 78 -9.22 3.57 -13.86
CA LEU A 78 -9.52 4.75 -13.05
C LEU A 78 -8.72 4.76 -11.75
N THR A 79 -8.55 3.59 -11.12
CA THR A 79 -7.77 3.45 -9.89
C THR A 79 -6.29 3.76 -10.10
N THR A 80 -5.71 3.30 -11.21
CA THR A 80 -4.32 3.61 -11.55
C THR A 80 -4.13 5.08 -11.91
N LYS A 81 -5.05 5.66 -12.69
CA LYS A 81 -4.99 7.09 -13.05
C LYS A 81 -5.09 7.99 -11.81
N SER A 82 -6.03 7.71 -10.91
CA SER A 82 -6.17 8.49 -9.69
C SER A 82 -5.01 8.25 -8.70
N LEU A 83 -4.43 7.03 -8.65
CA LEU A 83 -3.19 6.80 -7.91
C LEU A 83 -2.05 7.68 -8.40
N ILE A 84 -1.85 7.75 -9.74
CA ILE A 84 -0.75 8.53 -10.33
C ILE A 84 -0.91 10.03 -10.03
N LYS A 85 -2.12 10.56 -9.99
CA LYS A 85 -2.39 11.95 -9.58
C LYS A 85 -1.88 12.27 -8.17
N LEU A 86 -1.88 11.29 -7.27
CA LEU A 86 -1.43 11.47 -5.89
C LEU A 86 0.09 11.54 -5.73
N PHE A 87 0.89 11.25 -6.77
CA PHE A 87 2.35 11.15 -6.63
C PHE A 87 3.06 12.48 -6.39
N ASP A 88 2.46 13.60 -6.70
CA ASP A 88 2.99 14.94 -6.47
C ASP A 88 2.37 15.66 -5.26
N ASN A 89 1.49 14.98 -4.53
CA ASN A 89 0.76 15.57 -3.40
C ASN A 89 1.57 15.63 -2.10
N TYR A 90 2.73 14.96 -1.99
CA TYR A 90 3.39 14.73 -0.70
C TYR A 90 4.78 15.32 -0.61
N GLU A 91 5.10 15.88 0.58
CA GLU A 91 6.45 16.33 0.92
C GLU A 91 7.28 15.13 1.38
N LEU A 92 8.30 14.79 0.61
CA LEU A 92 9.12 13.62 0.88
C LEU A 92 9.82 13.64 2.27
N ASN A 93 10.10 14.83 2.80
CA ASN A 93 10.87 15.01 4.03
C ASN A 93 9.96 15.01 5.26
N THR A 94 9.93 13.93 6.04
CA THR A 94 9.11 13.79 7.26
C THR A 94 9.39 14.83 8.35
N SER A 95 10.38 15.70 8.18
CA SER A 95 10.67 16.85 9.07
C SER A 95 9.98 18.13 8.63
N GLN A 96 9.28 18.11 7.51
CA GLN A 96 8.43 19.20 7.05
C GLN A 96 6.97 18.81 7.28
N PRO A 97 6.11 19.74 7.67
CA PRO A 97 4.68 19.48 7.76
C PRO A 97 4.10 19.33 6.35
N GLU A 98 3.15 18.39 6.20
CA GLU A 98 2.36 18.30 4.98
C GLU A 98 1.46 19.53 4.81
N ILE A 99 1.44 20.08 3.60
CA ILE A 99 0.51 21.16 3.23
C ILE A 99 -0.77 20.52 2.72
N VAL A 100 -1.83 20.63 3.51
CA VAL A 100 -3.17 20.17 3.12
C VAL A 100 -3.81 21.22 2.23
N THR A 101 -4.05 20.89 0.96
CA THR A 101 -4.76 21.76 0.02
C THR A 101 -6.11 21.13 -0.35
N LYS A 102 -7.04 21.98 -0.83
CA LYS A 102 -8.33 21.48 -1.36
C LYS A 102 -8.13 20.51 -2.52
N GLN A 103 -7.11 20.74 -3.36
CA GLN A 103 -6.79 19.86 -4.49
C GLN A 103 -6.38 18.48 -3.99
N LYS A 104 -5.42 18.39 -3.07
CA LYS A 104 -5.00 17.11 -2.45
C LYS A 104 -6.18 16.36 -1.87
N ASP A 105 -7.02 17.02 -1.08
CA ASP A 105 -8.21 16.40 -0.49
C ASP A 105 -9.18 15.88 -1.57
N THR A 106 -9.37 16.64 -2.65
CA THR A 106 -10.21 16.22 -3.77
C THR A 106 -9.64 14.99 -4.48
N GLU A 107 -8.33 14.95 -4.75
CA GLU A 107 -7.67 13.83 -5.42
C GLU A 107 -7.64 12.57 -4.56
N GLU A 108 -7.45 12.70 -3.25
CA GLU A 108 -7.55 11.59 -2.30
C GLU A 108 -8.98 11.02 -2.25
N ASN A 109 -10.00 11.88 -2.28
CA ASN A 109 -11.40 11.46 -2.31
C ASN A 109 -11.73 10.80 -3.66
N GLU A 110 -11.27 11.35 -4.80
CA GLU A 110 -11.42 10.73 -6.13
C GLU A 110 -10.79 9.32 -6.15
N PHE A 111 -9.60 9.15 -5.56
CA PHE A 111 -8.97 7.84 -5.48
C PHE A 111 -9.80 6.85 -4.67
N ILE A 112 -10.30 7.25 -3.48
CA ILE A 112 -11.17 6.41 -2.66
C ILE A 112 -12.48 6.07 -3.39
N ASP A 113 -13.07 7.02 -4.09
CA ASP A 113 -14.30 6.83 -4.86
C ASP A 113 -14.06 5.77 -5.96
N ASN A 114 -12.98 5.92 -6.74
CA ASN A 114 -12.60 4.94 -7.76
C ASN A 114 -12.27 3.56 -7.19
N LEU A 115 -11.66 3.48 -5.99
CA LEU A 115 -11.46 2.21 -5.30
C LEU A 115 -12.81 1.54 -4.98
N MET A 116 -13.78 2.29 -4.47
CA MET A 116 -15.09 1.77 -4.05
C MET A 116 -16.01 1.37 -5.22
N GLU A 117 -15.67 1.73 -6.46
CA GLU A 117 -16.33 1.21 -7.67
C GLU A 117 -15.83 -0.18 -8.07
N THR A 118 -14.82 -0.72 -7.40
CA THR A 118 -14.25 -2.04 -7.72
C THR A 118 -14.83 -3.17 -6.88
N ASP A 119 -15.07 -4.32 -7.51
CA ASP A 119 -15.52 -5.55 -6.81
C ASP A 119 -14.55 -5.97 -5.72
N VAL A 120 -13.25 -5.71 -5.91
CA VAL A 120 -12.19 -6.04 -4.95
C VAL A 120 -12.41 -5.30 -3.64
N MET A 121 -12.58 -3.97 -3.71
CA MET A 121 -12.77 -3.14 -2.52
C MET A 121 -14.12 -3.38 -1.87
N LEU A 122 -15.20 -3.48 -2.65
CA LEU A 122 -16.52 -3.80 -2.11
C LEU A 122 -16.50 -5.12 -1.34
N HIS A 123 -15.82 -6.14 -1.88
CA HIS A 123 -15.75 -7.46 -1.26
C HIS A 123 -14.98 -7.44 0.07
N VAL A 124 -13.82 -6.81 0.13
CA VAL A 124 -13.04 -6.74 1.37
C VAL A 124 -13.73 -5.91 2.43
N MET A 125 -14.35 -4.77 2.05
CA MET A 125 -15.04 -3.91 3.02
C MET A 125 -16.30 -4.57 3.56
N HIS A 126 -17.03 -5.30 2.71
CA HIS A 126 -18.15 -6.13 3.17
C HIS A 126 -17.69 -7.24 4.12
N PHE A 127 -16.59 -7.94 3.81
CA PHE A 127 -16.02 -8.93 4.73
C PHE A 127 -15.66 -8.30 6.09
N LEU A 128 -15.01 -7.15 6.09
CA LEU A 128 -14.65 -6.42 7.32
C LEU A 128 -15.89 -5.97 8.10
N SER A 129 -16.99 -5.64 7.42
CA SER A 129 -18.26 -5.28 8.09
C SER A 129 -18.90 -6.51 8.74
N LEU A 130 -18.89 -7.65 8.09
CA LEU A 130 -19.38 -8.92 8.67
C LEU A 130 -18.56 -9.34 9.91
N LYS A 131 -17.28 -8.97 9.95
CA LYS A 131 -16.41 -9.18 11.11
C LYS A 131 -16.54 -8.12 12.21
N GLY A 132 -17.35 -7.08 12.00
CA GLY A 132 -17.61 -6.02 12.97
C GLY A 132 -16.53 -4.94 13.03
N PHE A 133 -15.61 -4.87 12.06
CA PHE A 133 -14.56 -3.84 12.02
C PHE A 133 -15.06 -2.49 11.49
N VAL A 134 -16.09 -2.48 10.67
CA VAL A 134 -16.64 -1.28 10.05
C VAL A 134 -18.16 -1.45 9.88
N LYS A 135 -18.93 -0.37 9.94
CA LYS A 135 -20.35 -0.39 9.66
C LYS A 135 -20.60 -0.77 8.19
N ASN A 136 -21.60 -1.62 7.91
CA ASN A 136 -21.98 -2.02 6.55
C ASN A 136 -22.71 -0.87 5.82
N ASP A 137 -21.95 0.09 5.35
CA ASP A 137 -22.41 1.31 4.70
C ASP A 137 -21.28 1.88 3.83
N ILE A 138 -21.57 2.25 2.59
CA ILE A 138 -20.56 2.73 1.62
C ILE A 138 -19.86 4.00 2.12
N GLN A 139 -20.58 4.94 2.72
CA GLN A 139 -19.95 6.14 3.24
C GLN A 139 -19.06 5.83 4.44
N ALA A 140 -19.44 4.88 5.30
CA ALA A 140 -18.59 4.42 6.39
C ALA A 140 -17.31 3.76 5.84
N TYR A 141 -17.39 3.01 4.74
CA TYR A 141 -16.22 2.41 4.07
C TYR A 141 -15.28 3.50 3.55
N LYS A 142 -15.80 4.51 2.84
CA LYS A 142 -15.00 5.63 2.35
C LYS A 142 -14.34 6.40 3.50
N ASN A 143 -15.09 6.69 4.55
CA ASN A 143 -14.60 7.44 5.71
C ASN A 143 -13.46 6.70 6.43
N ILE A 144 -13.59 5.39 6.64
CA ILE A 144 -12.53 4.62 7.30
C ILE A 144 -11.28 4.49 6.42
N LEU A 145 -11.45 4.29 5.10
CA LEU A 145 -10.30 4.26 4.18
C LEU A 145 -9.57 5.61 4.19
N LYS A 146 -10.32 6.73 4.14
CA LYS A 146 -9.73 8.06 4.25
C LYS A 146 -8.96 8.22 5.56
N GLU A 147 -9.54 7.78 6.68
CA GLU A 147 -8.92 7.89 7.99
C GLU A 147 -7.65 7.05 8.10
N ILE A 148 -7.69 5.77 7.79
CA ILE A 148 -6.53 4.88 8.04
C ILE A 148 -5.38 5.08 7.06
N TRP A 149 -5.65 5.54 5.83
CA TRP A 149 -4.66 5.70 4.78
C TRP A 149 -4.11 7.12 4.67
N PHE A 150 -4.94 8.15 4.81
CA PHE A 150 -4.59 9.53 4.47
C PHE A 150 -4.48 10.47 5.68
N HIS A 151 -4.94 10.05 6.87
CA HIS A 151 -4.75 10.87 8.06
C HIS A 151 -3.27 11.13 8.35
N LEU A 152 -2.95 12.40 8.55
CA LEU A 152 -1.56 12.82 8.84
C LEU A 152 -1.20 12.54 10.30
N TYR A 153 -0.04 11.94 10.48
CA TYR A 153 0.55 11.69 11.80
C TYR A 153 2.05 11.98 11.80
N SER A 154 2.70 11.85 12.95
CA SER A 154 4.10 12.20 13.12
C SER A 154 5.02 10.98 13.07
N ARG A 155 5.99 10.98 12.16
CA ARG A 155 7.19 10.11 12.23
C ARG A 155 8.41 10.83 12.76
N THR A 156 8.38 12.15 12.72
CA THR A 156 9.37 13.04 13.32
C THR A 156 8.67 13.86 14.40
N LYS A 157 9.16 13.79 15.63
CA LYS A 157 8.50 14.33 16.84
C LYS A 157 7.91 15.74 16.59
N GLY A 158 6.62 15.86 16.81
CA GLY A 158 5.88 17.13 16.75
C GLY A 158 5.49 17.60 15.34
N ILE A 159 5.79 16.83 14.28
CA ILE A 159 5.51 17.21 12.90
C ILE A 159 4.56 16.19 12.26
N ASN A 160 3.35 16.62 11.89
CA ASN A 160 2.40 15.83 11.13
C ASN A 160 2.74 15.95 9.63
N GLY A 161 3.74 15.20 9.20
CA GLY A 161 4.31 15.26 7.84
C GLY A 161 4.32 13.89 7.17
N THR A 162 3.33 13.02 7.44
CA THR A 162 3.28 11.69 6.83
C THR A 162 1.89 11.06 6.98
N SER A 163 1.56 10.17 6.06
CA SER A 163 0.38 9.30 6.12
C SER A 163 0.76 7.84 5.85
N GLY A 164 -0.20 6.93 6.02
CA GLY A 164 -0.03 5.53 5.63
C GLY A 164 0.15 5.37 4.13
N PHE A 165 -0.64 6.12 3.36
CA PHE A 165 -0.59 6.11 1.91
C PHE A 165 0.77 6.59 1.39
N GLU A 166 1.21 7.75 1.82
CA GLU A 166 2.52 8.29 1.44
C GLU A 166 3.64 7.28 1.71
N HIS A 167 3.69 6.72 2.93
CA HIS A 167 4.73 5.76 3.29
C HIS A 167 4.73 4.53 2.38
N VAL A 168 3.56 3.92 2.12
CA VAL A 168 3.47 2.67 1.36
C VAL A 168 3.67 2.90 -0.13
N PHE A 169 3.01 3.93 -0.68
CA PHE A 169 2.95 4.13 -2.13
C PHE A 169 4.02 5.08 -2.67
N ILE A 170 4.42 6.09 -1.93
CA ILE A 170 5.35 7.14 -2.41
C ILE A 170 6.76 6.94 -1.86
N GLY A 171 6.84 6.60 -0.57
CA GLY A 171 8.09 6.58 0.18
C GLY A 171 8.42 7.95 0.77
N GLU A 172 9.27 7.94 1.79
CA GLU A 172 9.58 9.13 2.61
C GLU A 172 11.06 9.21 2.92
N ARG A 173 11.54 10.42 3.14
CA ARG A 173 12.88 10.68 3.64
C ARG A 173 12.83 11.03 5.13
N LYS A 174 13.33 10.12 5.97
CA LYS A 174 13.43 10.35 7.41
C LYS A 174 14.85 10.80 7.79
N PRO A 175 15.02 11.91 8.54
CA PRO A 175 16.33 12.36 8.98
C PRO A 175 17.10 11.23 9.69
N ARG A 176 18.39 11.10 9.41
CA ARG A 176 19.31 10.07 9.95
C ARG A 176 19.01 8.62 9.57
N LYS A 177 17.80 8.30 9.04
CA LYS A 177 17.42 6.94 8.62
C LYS A 177 17.44 6.75 7.10
N GLY A 178 17.49 7.84 6.32
CA GLY A 178 17.43 7.80 4.87
C GLY A 178 16.00 7.57 4.36
N ILE A 179 15.86 6.76 3.32
CA ILE A 179 14.56 6.46 2.69
C ILE A 179 13.85 5.34 3.44
N ILE A 180 12.57 5.53 3.71
CA ILE A 180 11.65 4.56 4.30
C ILE A 180 10.40 4.42 3.43
N GLY A 181 9.66 3.32 3.54
CA GLY A 181 8.48 3.07 2.72
C GLY A 181 8.81 2.70 1.27
N LEU A 182 7.96 3.11 0.34
CA LEU A 182 7.99 2.79 -1.10
C LEU A 182 7.88 1.27 -1.35
N HIS A 183 6.65 0.78 -1.33
CA HIS A 183 6.32 -0.62 -1.51
C HIS A 183 5.37 -0.86 -2.70
N ASN A 184 5.24 0.11 -3.60
CA ASN A 184 4.36 0.06 -4.76
C ASN A 184 5.17 0.10 -6.07
N TRP A 185 4.87 -0.82 -7.00
CA TRP A 185 5.60 -0.97 -8.24
C TRP A 185 5.33 0.16 -9.25
N ILE A 186 4.14 0.78 -9.23
CA ILE A 186 3.79 1.87 -10.14
C ILE A 186 4.64 3.10 -9.79
N SER A 187 4.72 3.45 -8.50
CA SER A 187 5.59 4.53 -8.03
C SER A 187 7.07 4.23 -8.31
N PHE A 188 7.48 2.98 -8.16
CA PHE A 188 8.84 2.56 -8.49
C PHE A 188 9.14 2.77 -9.98
N PHE A 189 8.25 2.34 -10.87
CA PHE A 189 8.37 2.55 -12.32
C PHE A 189 8.53 4.04 -12.69
N PHE A 190 7.66 4.90 -12.17
CA PHE A 190 7.77 6.35 -12.42
C PHE A 190 9.02 6.96 -11.78
N GLY A 191 9.48 6.41 -10.66
CA GLY A 191 10.74 6.77 -10.04
C GLY A 191 11.95 6.45 -10.92
N GLU A 192 11.97 5.28 -11.58
CA GLU A 192 12.99 4.91 -12.57
C GLU A 192 12.92 5.80 -13.82
N LEU A 193 11.70 6.06 -14.35
CA LEU A 193 11.51 6.93 -15.52
C LEU A 193 12.05 8.34 -15.28
N SER A 194 11.85 8.87 -14.08
CA SER A 194 12.29 10.22 -13.69
C SER A 194 13.72 10.27 -13.15
N ASN A 195 14.48 9.17 -13.20
CA ASN A 195 15.84 9.03 -12.67
C ASN A 195 15.97 9.35 -11.16
N LYS A 196 14.88 9.30 -10.42
CA LYS A 196 14.86 9.39 -8.95
C LYS A 196 15.27 8.07 -8.30
N ILE A 197 14.99 6.95 -8.97
CA ILE A 197 15.35 5.59 -8.56
C ILE A 197 16.40 5.04 -9.52
N ASN A 198 17.45 4.43 -8.96
CA ASN A 198 18.35 3.54 -9.66
C ASN A 198 18.25 2.15 -9.04
N TYR A 199 17.81 1.18 -9.83
CA TYR A 199 17.70 -0.22 -9.45
C TYR A 199 19.10 -0.85 -9.40
N TYR A 200 19.37 -1.66 -8.37
CA TYR A 200 20.69 -2.31 -8.15
C TYR A 200 20.63 -3.83 -8.27
N GLY A 201 19.44 -4.40 -8.27
CA GLY A 201 19.22 -5.82 -8.29
C GLY A 201 18.24 -6.30 -7.22
N PHE A 202 18.05 -7.60 -7.14
CA PHE A 202 17.11 -8.23 -6.21
C PHE A 202 17.80 -9.30 -5.36
N SER A 203 17.16 -9.70 -4.26
CA SER A 203 17.62 -10.86 -3.48
C SER A 203 16.75 -12.08 -3.68
N ARG A 204 15.44 -11.89 -3.77
CA ARG A 204 14.45 -12.97 -3.92
C ARG A 204 13.22 -12.47 -4.66
N ASN A 205 12.58 -13.38 -5.37
CA ASN A 205 11.27 -13.16 -5.97
C ASN A 205 10.36 -14.37 -5.75
N LYS A 206 9.07 -14.15 -5.95
CA LYS A 206 8.04 -15.19 -6.03
C LYS A 206 6.99 -14.77 -7.04
N GLU A 207 6.78 -15.61 -8.04
CA GLU A 207 5.82 -15.35 -9.10
C GLU A 207 4.51 -16.08 -8.84
N PHE A 208 3.41 -15.38 -9.04
CA PHE A 208 2.06 -15.92 -9.07
C PHE A 208 1.59 -15.87 -10.52
N VAL A 209 1.48 -17.03 -11.12
CA VAL A 209 1.26 -17.19 -12.57
C VAL A 209 0.22 -16.19 -13.10
N ASN A 210 0.65 -15.33 -14.03
CA ASN A 210 -0.16 -14.32 -14.74
C ASN A 210 -0.86 -13.26 -13.84
N LYS A 211 -0.52 -13.14 -12.56
CA LYS A 211 -1.21 -12.21 -11.66
C LYS A 211 -0.31 -11.20 -10.98
N ALA A 212 0.81 -11.65 -10.44
CA ALA A 212 1.70 -10.77 -9.68
C ALA A 212 3.07 -11.41 -9.47
N VAL A 213 4.04 -10.57 -9.14
CA VAL A 213 5.33 -10.99 -8.59
C VAL A 213 5.53 -10.29 -7.25
N ILE A 214 6.02 -11.00 -6.23
CA ILE A 214 6.60 -10.37 -5.05
C ILE A 214 8.11 -10.32 -5.26
N LEU A 215 8.69 -9.12 -5.18
CA LEU A 215 10.11 -8.88 -5.37
C LEU A 215 10.72 -8.20 -4.15
N ASP A 216 11.82 -8.77 -3.64
CA ASP A 216 12.68 -8.16 -2.61
C ASP A 216 13.84 -7.48 -3.33
N THR A 217 13.81 -6.16 -3.44
CA THR A 217 14.66 -5.36 -4.33
C THR A 217 15.55 -4.38 -3.57
N TYR A 218 16.67 -4.04 -4.19
CA TYR A 218 17.66 -3.07 -3.73
C TYR A 218 17.82 -1.96 -4.77
N PHE A 219 17.84 -0.73 -4.31
CA PHE A 219 17.90 0.44 -5.18
C PHE A 219 18.38 1.68 -4.42
N THR A 220 18.68 2.75 -5.13
CA THR A 220 18.74 4.08 -4.52
C THR A 220 17.50 4.88 -4.88
N TYR A 221 17.05 5.70 -3.94
CA TYR A 221 16.01 6.70 -4.16
C TYR A 221 16.56 8.06 -3.74
N PHE A 222 16.59 9.00 -4.68
CA PHE A 222 17.35 10.26 -4.53
C PHE A 222 18.78 10.02 -4.01
N GLY A 223 19.49 9.05 -4.57
CA GLY A 223 20.85 8.69 -4.21
C GLY A 223 21.03 8.04 -2.84
N LYS A 224 19.95 7.70 -2.11
CA LYS A 224 20.01 7.01 -0.82
C LYS A 224 19.63 5.55 -0.97
N ARG A 225 20.48 4.66 -0.43
CA ARG A 225 20.28 3.20 -0.46
C ARG A 225 18.99 2.80 0.23
N LYS A 226 18.25 1.90 -0.42
CA LYS A 226 16.98 1.35 0.06
C LYS A 226 16.87 -0.12 -0.31
N ARG A 227 16.29 -0.91 0.60
CA ARG A 227 15.73 -2.22 0.32
C ARG A 227 14.23 -2.15 0.52
N SER A 228 13.47 -2.74 -0.39
CA SER A 228 12.02 -2.82 -0.28
C SER A 228 11.50 -4.12 -0.85
N THR A 229 10.41 -4.60 -0.29
CA THR A 229 9.62 -5.67 -0.89
C THR A 229 8.31 -5.10 -1.39
N MET A 230 7.92 -5.44 -2.61
CA MET A 230 6.69 -4.96 -3.24
C MET A 230 6.07 -6.03 -4.12
N PHE A 231 4.79 -5.87 -4.42
CA PHE A 231 4.18 -6.55 -5.55
C PHE A 231 4.58 -5.85 -6.85
N ILE A 232 4.60 -6.61 -7.95
CA ILE A 232 4.68 -6.09 -9.33
C ILE A 232 3.52 -6.69 -10.12
N GLY A 233 2.85 -5.85 -10.92
CA GLY A 233 1.72 -6.25 -11.76
C GLY A 233 0.37 -6.29 -11.05
N THR A 234 0.29 -5.95 -9.77
CA THR A 234 -0.97 -5.79 -9.02
C THR A 234 -1.62 -4.45 -9.31
N SER A 235 -2.94 -4.40 -9.23
CA SER A 235 -3.70 -3.16 -9.29
C SER A 235 -3.71 -2.42 -7.95
N PRO A 236 -3.90 -1.09 -7.93
CA PRO A 236 -3.97 -0.30 -6.69
C PRO A 236 -5.05 -0.79 -5.74
N GLU A 237 -6.25 -1.10 -6.24
CA GLU A 237 -7.37 -1.61 -5.44
C GLU A 237 -7.04 -2.93 -4.76
N LEU A 238 -6.29 -3.84 -5.42
CA LEU A 238 -5.88 -5.10 -4.83
C LEU A 238 -4.91 -4.89 -3.67
N GLU A 239 -3.91 -4.02 -3.84
CA GLU A 239 -2.94 -3.71 -2.78
C GLU A 239 -3.62 -3.03 -1.59
N ILE A 240 -4.45 -2.00 -1.82
CA ILE A 240 -5.22 -1.32 -0.77
C ILE A 240 -6.12 -2.31 -0.04
N ALA A 241 -6.83 -3.19 -0.75
CA ALA A 241 -7.73 -4.19 -0.16
C ALA A 241 -6.98 -5.16 0.77
N ILE A 242 -5.89 -5.76 0.28
CA ILE A 242 -5.10 -6.74 1.04
C ILE A 242 -4.46 -6.07 2.27
N TYR A 243 -3.90 -4.88 2.13
CA TYR A 243 -3.25 -4.18 3.23
C TYR A 243 -4.27 -3.70 4.27
N THR A 244 -5.44 -3.22 3.84
CA THR A 244 -6.55 -2.85 4.74
C THR A 244 -7.06 -4.06 5.51
N LEU A 245 -7.30 -5.21 4.84
CA LEU A 245 -7.68 -6.45 5.49
C LEU A 245 -6.70 -6.85 6.59
N CYS A 246 -5.41 -6.83 6.28
CA CYS A 246 -4.35 -7.21 7.21
C CYS A 246 -4.17 -6.21 8.35
N PHE A 247 -4.37 -4.92 8.10
CA PHE A 247 -4.35 -3.89 9.13
C PHE A 247 -5.42 -4.14 10.22
N PHE A 248 -6.63 -4.50 9.82
CA PHE A 248 -7.71 -4.79 10.76
C PHE A 248 -7.57 -6.14 11.45
N THR A 249 -7.21 -7.19 10.70
CA THR A 249 -7.25 -8.57 11.20
C THR A 249 -5.96 -9.04 11.87
N ARG A 250 -4.82 -8.44 11.51
CA ARG A 250 -3.47 -8.82 12.01
C ARG A 250 -2.57 -7.59 12.27
N PRO A 251 -3.05 -6.59 13.06
CA PRO A 251 -2.25 -5.38 13.33
C PRO A 251 -0.90 -5.74 13.97
N ASN A 252 0.20 -5.21 13.43
CA ASN A 252 1.59 -5.45 13.85
C ASN A 252 2.05 -6.92 13.76
N LYS A 253 1.32 -7.76 13.05
CA LYS A 253 1.62 -9.19 12.91
C LYS A 253 1.66 -9.57 11.43
N ARG A 254 2.21 -10.74 11.15
CA ARG A 254 2.14 -11.33 9.81
C ARG A 254 0.73 -11.81 9.52
N CYS A 255 0.19 -11.35 8.43
CA CYS A 255 -1.10 -11.71 7.90
C CYS A 255 -0.88 -12.79 6.83
N LYS A 256 -1.24 -14.03 7.14
CA LYS A 256 -1.02 -15.18 6.25
C LYS A 256 -2.03 -15.15 5.12
N MET A 257 -1.54 -15.13 3.91
CA MET A 257 -2.30 -15.09 2.66
C MET A 257 -1.97 -16.26 1.77
N SER A 258 -2.82 -16.54 0.81
CA SER A 258 -2.54 -17.48 -0.27
C SER A 258 -3.16 -17.03 -1.58
N PHE A 259 -2.55 -17.46 -2.68
CA PHE A 259 -3.15 -17.38 -4.00
C PHE A 259 -2.68 -18.59 -4.84
N THR A 260 -3.65 -19.32 -5.45
CA THR A 260 -3.40 -20.56 -6.23
C THR A 260 -2.49 -21.56 -5.52
N GLY A 261 -2.71 -21.74 -4.20
CA GLY A 261 -1.93 -22.63 -3.34
C GLY A 261 -0.56 -22.08 -2.90
N PHE A 262 -0.11 -20.95 -3.43
CA PHE A 262 1.12 -20.29 -2.99
C PHE A 262 0.86 -19.43 -1.76
N LYS A 263 1.61 -19.70 -0.69
CA LYS A 263 1.52 -18.95 0.58
C LYS A 263 2.50 -17.77 0.55
N PHE A 264 2.03 -16.64 1.08
CA PHE A 264 2.84 -15.44 1.34
C PHE A 264 2.30 -14.73 2.57
N ASP A 265 3.05 -13.77 3.09
CA ASP A 265 2.61 -12.98 4.23
C ASP A 265 2.54 -11.49 3.83
N ILE A 266 1.60 -10.78 4.44
CA ILE A 266 1.60 -9.31 4.48
C ILE A 266 2.04 -8.89 5.88
N GLN A 267 2.99 -7.98 5.97
CA GLN A 267 3.32 -7.30 7.21
C GLN A 267 2.66 -5.95 7.24
N THR A 268 1.92 -5.67 8.31
CA THR A 268 1.42 -4.33 8.62
C THR A 268 2.05 -3.81 9.89
N TYR A 269 2.22 -2.50 9.96
CA TYR A 269 2.59 -1.78 11.17
C TYR A 269 1.55 -0.70 11.44
N VAL A 270 1.16 -0.59 12.70
CA VAL A 270 0.19 0.41 13.16
C VAL A 270 0.92 1.64 13.65
N SER A 271 0.53 2.82 13.16
CA SER A 271 0.85 4.10 13.76
C SER A 271 -0.29 4.54 14.68
N GLN A 272 0.02 5.23 15.76
CA GLN A 272 -0.97 5.74 16.69
C GLN A 272 -0.80 7.25 16.87
N ASN A 273 -1.92 7.97 16.82
CA ASN A 273 -1.97 9.39 17.11
C ASN A 273 -3.30 9.71 17.80
N ASN A 274 -3.26 10.39 18.95
CA ASN A 274 -4.45 10.79 19.72
C ASN A 274 -5.45 9.65 19.99
N GLY A 275 -4.93 8.45 20.32
CA GLY A 275 -5.74 7.26 20.60
C GLY A 275 -6.28 6.52 19.38
N LYS A 276 -6.14 7.10 18.19
CA LYS A 276 -6.54 6.48 16.91
C LYS A 276 -5.40 5.66 16.30
N LYS A 277 -5.78 4.67 15.48
CA LYS A 277 -4.84 3.78 14.79
C LYS A 277 -4.90 4.01 13.28
N PHE A 278 -3.71 4.11 12.67
CA PHE A 278 -3.52 4.34 11.24
C PHE A 278 -2.54 3.33 10.67
N ILE A 279 -2.54 3.16 9.36
CA ILE A 279 -1.53 2.34 8.69
C ILE A 279 -0.18 3.05 8.82
N GLY A 280 0.74 2.43 9.54
CA GLY A 280 2.12 2.90 9.64
C GLY A 280 2.99 2.40 8.49
N SER A 281 2.77 1.17 8.05
CA SER A 281 3.37 0.54 6.88
C SER A 281 2.59 -0.71 6.51
N ALA A 282 2.63 -1.12 5.24
CA ALA A 282 2.10 -2.39 4.75
C ALA A 282 2.90 -2.84 3.52
N PHE A 283 3.28 -4.12 3.47
CA PHE A 283 4.04 -4.67 2.34
C PHE A 283 4.01 -6.21 2.34
N PRO A 284 4.20 -6.84 1.18
CA PRO A 284 4.32 -8.29 1.10
C PRO A 284 5.66 -8.77 1.63
N ILE A 285 5.68 -9.98 2.22
CA ILE A 285 6.90 -10.64 2.67
C ILE A 285 7.01 -12.00 1.98
N LEU A 286 8.18 -12.25 1.42
CA LEU A 286 8.58 -13.58 1.02
C LEU A 286 8.86 -14.41 2.29
N GLY A 287 8.12 -15.50 2.47
CA GLY A 287 8.32 -16.44 3.58
C GLY A 287 9.78 -16.92 3.67
N LYS A 288 10.18 -17.46 4.82
CA LYS A 288 11.44 -18.21 4.88
C LYS A 288 11.31 -19.42 3.98
N ILE A 289 12.32 -19.65 3.12
CA ILE A 289 12.51 -20.90 2.40
C ILE A 289 12.74 -22.00 3.41
#